data_1f928d15180879b040bc241d2cf8bd70
#
_entry.id   1f928d15180879b040bc241d2cf8bd70
#
_cell.length_a   1.000
_cell.length_b   1.000
_cell.length_c   1.000
_cell.angle_alpha   90.00
_cell.angle_beta   90.00
_cell.angle_gamma   90.00
#
_symmetry.space_group_name_H-M   'P 1'
#
loop_
_entity.id
_entity.type
_entity.pdbx_description
1 polymer ?
#
loop_
_entity_poly.entity_id
_entity_poly.type
_entity_poly.pdbx_seq_one_letter_code
_entity_poly.pdbx_strand_id
1 'polypeptide(L)'
;MKIKHITLLILTFLFALTTAAKSGDVIPEKPNPPRLVNDFAGIIPDAQAMEDTLERFARETSNQIVVVTVNDLGDYDKADFAQRLGQKWGVGNKKYNNGIIVLVKPKNSTNGQAFIATGYGMEGPLPDALCTRIARNEMVPFFQDNDYSGGIWAALHKLMPIAKGEINEETYMNEDDDVGVGIIVFTLIMFIIILIASVYHDKNSGGGKGGGGRRGRNGIDDIIEAATWGALLNSGSRHSHGGGFGSSGSFGGGFGGFGGGSFGGGGGGASW
;
A
#
# COMPACT_ATOMS: atom_id res chain seq x y z
N MET A 1 45.13 -51.74 19.55
CA MET A 1 43.88 -51.87 18.73
C MET A 1 42.77 -50.94 19.18
N LYS A 2 42.62 -50.61 20.45
CA LYS A 2 41.48 -49.78 20.98
C LYS A 2 41.50 -48.30 20.57
N ILE A 3 42.66 -47.68 20.40
CA ILE A 3 42.75 -46.24 20.05
C ILE A 3 42.29 -45.95 18.62
N LYS A 4 42.60 -46.82 17.66
CA LYS A 4 42.17 -46.66 16.23
C LYS A 4 40.66 -46.75 16.05
N HIS A 5 39.97 -47.49 16.87
CA HIS A 5 38.49 -47.59 16.81
C HIS A 5 37.85 -46.34 17.46
N ILE A 6 38.47 -45.77 18.50
CA ILE A 6 37.98 -44.57 19.14
C ILE A 6 38.13 -43.36 18.18
N THR A 7 39.30 -43.25 17.52
CA THR A 7 39.52 -42.15 16.53
C THR A 7 38.56 -42.27 15.32
N LEU A 8 38.26 -43.49 14.85
CA LEU A 8 37.33 -43.72 13.77
C LEU A 8 35.89 -43.35 14.20
N LEU A 9 35.52 -43.67 15.44
CA LEU A 9 34.20 -43.38 15.99
C LEU A 9 34.01 -41.85 16.20
N ILE A 10 35.05 -41.14 16.63
CA ILE A 10 35.04 -39.67 16.74
C ILE A 10 34.95 -39.03 15.34
N LEU A 11 35.67 -39.56 14.35
CA LEU A 11 35.66 -39.03 13.00
C LEU A 11 34.28 -39.25 12.32
N THR A 12 33.63 -40.40 12.52
CA THR A 12 32.28 -40.68 12.02
C THR A 12 31.22 -39.84 12.75
N PHE A 13 31.40 -39.56 14.06
CA PHE A 13 30.52 -38.70 14.81
C PHE A 13 30.68 -37.22 14.39
N LEU A 14 31.89 -36.76 14.12
CA LEU A 14 32.18 -35.43 13.60
C LEU A 14 31.60 -35.26 12.17
N PHE A 15 31.65 -36.30 11.34
CA PHE A 15 31.08 -36.29 10.00
C PHE A 15 29.52 -36.31 10.02
N ALA A 16 28.93 -36.94 11.03
CA ALA A 16 27.48 -36.94 11.23
C ALA A 16 26.96 -35.57 11.71
N LEU A 17 27.79 -34.73 12.37
CA LEU A 17 27.43 -33.36 12.77
C LEU A 17 27.45 -32.37 11.61
N THR A 18 28.07 -32.70 10.48
CA THR A 18 28.09 -31.85 9.27
C THR A 18 26.91 -32.10 8.35
N THR A 19 25.86 -32.80 8.78
CA THR A 19 24.56 -32.67 8.10
C THR A 19 24.07 -31.27 8.31
N ALA A 20 24.55 -30.38 7.44
CA ALA A 20 24.13 -29.01 7.35
C ALA A 20 22.61 -28.99 7.46
N ALA A 21 22.13 -28.25 8.44
CA ALA A 21 20.74 -27.82 8.43
C ALA A 21 20.54 -27.17 7.06
N LYS A 22 19.85 -27.87 6.17
CA LYS A 22 19.40 -27.32 4.91
C LYS A 22 18.53 -26.17 5.34
N SER A 23 19.03 -24.93 5.27
CA SER A 23 18.20 -23.75 5.43
C SER A 23 17.11 -23.93 4.37
N GLY A 24 15.90 -24.26 4.82
CA GLY A 24 14.77 -24.37 3.92
C GLY A 24 14.69 -23.07 3.15
N ASP A 25 14.39 -23.13 1.86
CA ASP A 25 14.15 -21.95 1.04
C ASP A 25 13.12 -21.09 1.79
N VAL A 26 13.50 -19.86 2.18
CA VAL A 26 12.65 -18.93 2.93
C VAL A 26 11.44 -18.52 2.09
N ILE A 27 11.55 -18.65 0.75
CA ILE A 27 10.45 -18.36 -0.16
C ILE A 27 9.40 -19.48 -0.03
N PRO A 28 8.16 -19.16 0.37
CA PRO A 28 7.11 -20.12 0.59
C PRO A 28 6.85 -21.00 -0.63
N GLU A 29 6.44 -22.23 -0.37
CA GLU A 29 5.94 -23.10 -1.43
C GLU A 29 4.59 -22.57 -1.96
N LYS A 30 4.33 -22.82 -3.25
CA LYS A 30 3.06 -22.49 -3.87
C LYS A 30 1.91 -23.16 -3.12
N PRO A 31 0.89 -22.42 -2.67
CA PRO A 31 -0.23 -23.01 -1.95
C PRO A 31 -1.01 -23.99 -2.81
N ASN A 32 -1.55 -25.01 -2.17
CA ASN A 32 -2.42 -26.01 -2.81
C ASN A 32 -3.68 -26.21 -1.95
N PRO A 33 -4.87 -25.77 -2.38
CA PRO A 33 -5.17 -25.12 -3.66
C PRO A 33 -4.53 -23.73 -3.80
N PRO A 34 -4.29 -23.27 -5.03
CA PRO A 34 -3.74 -21.92 -5.28
C PRO A 34 -4.68 -20.82 -4.78
N ARG A 35 -4.11 -19.77 -4.15
CA ARG A 35 -4.83 -18.62 -3.64
C ARG A 35 -4.17 -17.33 -4.06
N LEU A 36 -4.97 -16.27 -4.22
CA LEU A 36 -4.48 -14.93 -4.54
C LEU A 36 -4.07 -14.16 -3.27
N VAL A 37 -4.63 -14.49 -2.09
CA VAL A 37 -4.24 -13.91 -0.81
C VAL A 37 -3.59 -14.98 0.07
N ASN A 38 -2.33 -14.78 0.40
CA ASN A 38 -1.49 -15.70 1.15
C ASN A 38 -0.90 -14.99 2.37
N ASP A 39 -1.65 -15.00 3.46
CA ASP A 39 -1.31 -14.29 4.68
C ASP A 39 -0.50 -15.16 5.65
N PHE A 40 0.81 -15.32 5.40
CA PHE A 40 1.70 -16.09 6.28
C PHE A 40 2.11 -15.30 7.54
N ALA A 41 1.91 -13.99 7.54
CA ALA A 41 2.19 -13.16 8.72
C ALA A 41 0.98 -12.99 9.65
N GLY A 42 -0.23 -13.37 9.21
CA GLY A 42 -1.46 -13.26 10.01
C GLY A 42 -1.91 -11.82 10.25
N ILE A 43 -1.74 -10.94 9.27
CA ILE A 43 -2.00 -9.50 9.39
C ILE A 43 -3.18 -9.01 8.55
N ILE A 44 -3.87 -9.91 7.84
CA ILE A 44 -5.03 -9.58 6.98
C ILE A 44 -6.29 -10.23 7.56
N PRO A 45 -7.03 -9.56 8.44
CA PRO A 45 -8.22 -10.15 9.08
C PRO A 45 -9.35 -10.43 8.08
N ASP A 46 -9.41 -9.71 6.98
CA ASP A 46 -10.41 -9.80 5.92
C ASP A 46 -9.88 -10.48 4.64
N ALA A 47 -8.90 -11.39 4.78
CA ALA A 47 -8.25 -12.09 3.67
C ALA A 47 -9.24 -12.77 2.70
N GLN A 48 -10.38 -13.27 3.18
CA GLN A 48 -11.38 -13.90 2.31
C GLN A 48 -12.09 -12.87 1.41
N ALA A 49 -12.46 -11.71 1.93
CA ALA A 49 -13.09 -10.65 1.12
C ALA A 49 -12.12 -10.11 0.06
N MET A 50 -10.84 -10.03 0.41
CA MET A 50 -9.77 -9.66 -0.53
C MET A 50 -9.58 -10.74 -1.61
N GLU A 51 -9.56 -12.02 -1.24
CA GLU A 51 -9.51 -13.15 -2.17
C GLU A 51 -10.65 -13.10 -3.19
N ASP A 52 -11.91 -12.97 -2.71
CA ASP A 52 -13.11 -12.92 -3.57
C ASP A 52 -13.05 -11.75 -4.57
N THR A 53 -12.48 -10.62 -4.14
CA THR A 53 -12.32 -9.45 -5.00
C THR A 53 -11.24 -9.68 -6.06
N LEU A 54 -10.09 -10.22 -5.67
CA LEU A 54 -9.01 -10.52 -6.60
C LEU A 54 -9.36 -11.65 -7.58
N GLU A 55 -10.11 -12.66 -7.13
CA GLU A 55 -10.62 -13.70 -8.02
C GLU A 55 -11.56 -13.13 -9.09
N ARG A 56 -12.50 -12.25 -8.68
CA ARG A 56 -13.40 -11.58 -9.62
C ARG A 56 -12.60 -10.75 -10.63
N PHE A 57 -11.64 -9.95 -10.16
CA PHE A 57 -10.75 -9.16 -11.00
C PHE A 57 -9.99 -10.04 -12.00
N ALA A 58 -9.41 -11.15 -11.54
CA ALA A 58 -8.68 -12.08 -12.41
C ALA A 58 -9.58 -12.72 -13.48
N ARG A 59 -10.82 -13.04 -13.14
CA ARG A 59 -11.80 -13.57 -14.11
C ARG A 59 -12.20 -12.54 -15.17
N GLU A 60 -12.34 -11.28 -14.78
CA GLU A 60 -12.76 -10.19 -15.69
C GLU A 60 -11.64 -9.74 -16.63
N THR A 61 -10.39 -9.73 -16.15
CA THR A 61 -9.26 -9.10 -16.87
C THR A 61 -8.20 -10.07 -17.34
N SER A 62 -8.20 -11.29 -16.82
CA SER A 62 -7.12 -12.27 -16.92
C SER A 62 -5.81 -11.85 -16.22
N ASN A 63 -5.72 -10.65 -15.63
CA ASN A 63 -4.58 -10.21 -14.84
C ASN A 63 -4.64 -10.86 -13.45
N GLN A 64 -3.50 -11.24 -12.91
CA GLN A 64 -3.43 -11.89 -11.61
C GLN A 64 -2.66 -11.01 -10.62
N ILE A 65 -3.34 -10.53 -9.58
CA ILE A 65 -2.71 -9.85 -8.46
C ILE A 65 -2.69 -10.83 -7.29
N VAL A 66 -1.51 -11.06 -6.73
CA VAL A 66 -1.30 -11.96 -5.60
C VAL A 66 -0.75 -11.15 -4.42
N VAL A 67 -1.43 -11.21 -3.31
CA VAL A 67 -0.99 -10.62 -2.04
C VAL A 67 -0.29 -11.68 -1.22
N VAL A 68 0.91 -11.38 -0.76
CA VAL A 68 1.70 -12.28 0.08
C VAL A 68 2.26 -11.51 1.26
N THR A 69 1.96 -11.97 2.46
CA THR A 69 2.57 -11.45 3.67
C THR A 69 3.53 -12.48 4.25
N VAL A 70 4.68 -12.05 4.73
CA VAL A 70 5.68 -12.92 5.36
C VAL A 70 6.29 -12.24 6.59
N ASN A 71 6.69 -13.02 7.59
CA ASN A 71 7.35 -12.47 8.78
C ASN A 71 8.83 -12.15 8.58
N ASP A 72 9.46 -12.80 7.60
CA ASP A 72 10.87 -12.67 7.31
C ASP A 72 11.16 -12.87 5.82
N LEU A 73 12.17 -12.19 5.31
CA LEU A 73 12.66 -12.32 3.93
C LEU A 73 13.96 -13.14 3.85
N GLY A 74 14.49 -13.61 5.00
CA GLY A 74 15.79 -14.24 5.07
C GLY A 74 16.91 -13.30 4.59
N ASP A 75 17.80 -13.82 3.75
CA ASP A 75 18.91 -13.06 3.19
C ASP A 75 18.53 -12.27 1.90
N TYR A 76 17.27 -12.34 1.48
CA TYR A 76 16.81 -11.66 0.29
C TYR A 76 16.40 -10.21 0.60
N ASP A 77 16.68 -9.31 -0.34
CA ASP A 77 15.96 -8.04 -0.34
C ASP A 77 14.51 -8.22 -0.82
N LYS A 78 13.67 -7.21 -0.56
CA LYS A 78 12.24 -7.28 -0.88
C LYS A 78 11.96 -7.48 -2.38
N ALA A 79 12.81 -6.91 -3.26
CA ALA A 79 12.64 -7.01 -4.70
C ALA A 79 12.99 -8.44 -5.17
N ASP A 80 14.16 -8.93 -4.78
CA ASP A 80 14.60 -10.29 -5.15
C ASP A 80 13.66 -11.36 -4.60
N PHE A 81 13.19 -11.20 -3.34
CA PHE A 81 12.18 -12.10 -2.76
C PHE A 81 10.89 -12.14 -3.56
N ALA A 82 10.30 -10.96 -3.85
CA ALA A 82 9.01 -10.88 -4.56
C ALA A 82 9.09 -11.43 -5.98
N GLN A 83 10.18 -11.16 -6.69
CA GLN A 83 10.39 -11.64 -8.05
C GLN A 83 10.58 -13.16 -8.09
N ARG A 84 11.42 -13.70 -7.20
CA ARG A 84 11.62 -15.15 -7.08
C ARG A 84 10.34 -15.87 -6.68
N LEU A 85 9.54 -15.26 -5.78
CA LEU A 85 8.24 -15.79 -5.38
C LEU A 85 7.30 -15.86 -6.59
N GLY A 86 7.17 -14.76 -7.33
CA GLY A 86 6.35 -14.69 -8.54
C GLY A 86 6.76 -15.70 -9.59
N GLN A 87 8.07 -15.87 -9.82
CA GLN A 87 8.65 -16.85 -10.73
C GLN A 87 8.40 -18.28 -10.24
N LYS A 88 8.65 -18.56 -8.95
CA LYS A 88 8.47 -19.89 -8.33
C LYS A 88 7.01 -20.35 -8.39
N TRP A 89 6.07 -19.44 -8.14
CA TRP A 89 4.65 -19.76 -8.18
C TRP A 89 4.06 -19.69 -9.59
N GLY A 90 4.75 -19.02 -10.53
CA GLY A 90 4.29 -18.84 -11.90
C GLY A 90 3.05 -17.94 -11.98
N VAL A 91 3.04 -16.83 -11.21
CA VAL A 91 1.91 -15.91 -11.15
C VAL A 91 1.71 -15.22 -12.50
N GLY A 92 0.45 -15.10 -12.90
CA GLY A 92 0.09 -14.57 -14.23
C GLY A 92 -0.01 -15.65 -15.29
N ASN A 93 -0.34 -15.22 -16.49
CA ASN A 93 -0.46 -16.10 -17.66
C ASN A 93 0.86 -16.17 -18.42
N LYS A 94 1.32 -17.36 -18.80
CA LYS A 94 2.57 -17.57 -19.54
C LYS A 94 2.65 -16.79 -20.85
N LYS A 95 1.53 -16.57 -21.52
CA LYS A 95 1.50 -15.85 -22.80
C LYS A 95 1.63 -14.34 -22.60
N TYR A 96 1.02 -13.82 -21.53
CA TYR A 96 0.88 -12.38 -21.29
C TYR A 96 1.81 -11.86 -20.21
N ASN A 97 2.36 -12.72 -19.35
CA ASN A 97 3.18 -12.37 -18.17
C ASN A 97 2.56 -11.25 -17.32
N ASN A 98 1.23 -11.34 -17.14
CA ASN A 98 0.38 -10.33 -16.52
C ASN A 98 0.13 -10.57 -15.02
N GLY A 99 1.15 -11.05 -14.34
CA GLY A 99 1.16 -11.25 -12.90
C GLY A 99 1.65 -10.02 -12.15
N ILE A 100 1.10 -9.80 -10.96
CA ILE A 100 1.53 -8.76 -10.01
C ILE A 100 1.62 -9.41 -8.64
N ILE A 101 2.71 -9.18 -7.92
CA ILE A 101 2.89 -9.60 -6.52
C ILE A 101 2.88 -8.35 -5.64
N VAL A 102 2.02 -8.33 -4.63
CA VAL A 102 2.05 -7.35 -3.54
C VAL A 102 2.62 -8.05 -2.32
N LEU A 103 3.91 -7.85 -2.08
CA LEU A 103 4.63 -8.41 -0.94
C LEU A 103 4.60 -7.44 0.24
N VAL A 104 4.25 -7.94 1.42
CA VAL A 104 4.32 -7.19 2.67
C VAL A 104 5.02 -8.01 3.75
N LYS A 105 6.06 -7.42 4.33
CA LYS A 105 6.69 -7.88 5.56
C LYS A 105 6.39 -6.84 6.64
N PRO A 106 5.59 -7.18 7.67
CA PRO A 106 5.26 -6.24 8.72
C PRO A 106 6.52 -5.81 9.50
N LYS A 107 6.44 -4.65 10.13
CA LYS A 107 7.48 -4.20 11.06
C LYS A 107 7.46 -5.10 12.29
N ASN A 108 8.62 -5.70 12.57
CA ASN A 108 8.86 -6.52 13.76
C ASN A 108 10.18 -6.07 14.42
N SER A 109 11.14 -6.96 14.68
CA SER A 109 12.49 -6.59 15.12
C SER A 109 13.29 -5.85 14.06
N THR A 110 12.86 -5.91 12.81
CA THR A 110 13.44 -5.21 11.66
C THR A 110 12.40 -4.30 11.00
N ASN A 111 12.83 -3.39 10.13
CA ASN A 111 11.95 -2.48 9.41
C ASN A 111 10.87 -3.23 8.63
N GLY A 112 9.67 -2.64 8.58
CA GLY A 112 8.62 -3.07 7.67
C GLY A 112 9.05 -2.87 6.22
N GLN A 113 8.61 -3.75 5.34
CA GLN A 113 8.95 -3.71 3.93
C GLN A 113 7.75 -4.07 3.06
N ALA A 114 7.52 -3.29 2.01
CA ALA A 114 6.54 -3.58 0.99
C ALA A 114 7.19 -3.53 -0.40
N PHE A 115 6.74 -4.39 -1.29
CA PHE A 115 7.19 -4.39 -2.67
C PHE A 115 6.08 -4.86 -3.61
N ILE A 116 5.93 -4.16 -4.73
CA ILE A 116 5.01 -4.53 -5.81
C ILE A 116 5.89 -5.00 -6.97
N ALA A 117 5.93 -6.30 -7.22
CA ALA A 117 6.65 -6.88 -8.34
C ALA A 117 5.70 -7.09 -9.52
N THR A 118 6.18 -6.76 -10.71
CA THR A 118 5.43 -6.88 -11.97
C THR A 118 6.03 -7.95 -12.87
N GLY A 119 5.16 -8.76 -13.49
CA GLY A 119 5.57 -9.59 -14.60
C GLY A 119 5.83 -8.75 -15.86
N TYR A 120 6.59 -9.27 -16.81
CA TYR A 120 7.00 -8.53 -18.02
C TYR A 120 5.86 -7.83 -18.75
N GLY A 121 4.67 -8.43 -18.79
CA GLY A 121 3.50 -7.85 -19.47
C GLY A 121 2.87 -6.68 -18.72
N MET A 122 3.25 -6.47 -17.47
CA MET A 122 2.73 -5.39 -16.62
C MET A 122 3.72 -4.23 -16.44
N GLU A 123 4.95 -4.33 -16.96
CA GLU A 123 5.97 -3.27 -16.84
C GLU A 123 5.55 -1.98 -17.57
N GLY A 124 4.78 -2.10 -18.66
CA GLY A 124 4.25 -0.94 -19.39
C GLY A 124 3.23 -0.15 -18.55
N PRO A 125 2.12 -0.75 -18.12
CA PRO A 125 1.11 -0.05 -17.33
C PRO A 125 1.54 0.22 -15.87
N LEU A 126 2.48 -0.53 -15.32
CA LEU A 126 2.97 -0.43 -13.94
C LEU A 126 4.50 -0.36 -13.90
N PRO A 127 5.11 0.75 -14.36
CA PRO A 127 6.56 0.92 -14.27
C PRO A 127 7.02 1.06 -12.80
N ASP A 128 8.30 0.82 -12.55
CA ASP A 128 8.92 0.78 -11.22
C ASP A 128 8.65 2.04 -10.38
N ALA A 129 8.69 3.21 -11.04
CA ALA A 129 8.43 4.49 -10.38
C ALA A 129 6.99 4.55 -9.83
N LEU A 130 6.02 4.07 -10.61
CA LEU A 130 4.61 4.01 -10.20
C LEU A 130 4.39 3.00 -9.08
N CYS A 131 4.97 1.81 -9.17
CA CYS A 131 4.93 0.81 -8.11
C CYS A 131 5.52 1.34 -6.80
N THR A 132 6.66 2.06 -6.88
CA THR A 132 7.30 2.71 -5.72
C THR A 132 6.39 3.77 -5.11
N ARG A 133 5.74 4.60 -5.94
CA ARG A 133 4.82 5.65 -5.48
C ARG A 133 3.59 5.05 -4.80
N ILE A 134 2.97 4.03 -5.39
CA ILE A 134 1.84 3.31 -4.78
C ILE A 134 2.26 2.71 -3.43
N ALA A 135 3.39 2.01 -3.36
CA ALA A 135 3.86 1.44 -2.11
C ALA A 135 4.08 2.52 -1.03
N ARG A 136 4.66 3.66 -1.39
CA ARG A 136 4.98 4.75 -0.46
C ARG A 136 3.77 5.55 -0.03
N ASN A 137 2.89 5.91 -0.96
CA ASN A 137 1.80 6.84 -0.71
C ASN A 137 0.51 6.14 -0.26
N GLU A 138 0.24 4.95 -0.79
CA GLU A 138 -0.99 4.22 -0.47
C GLU A 138 -0.81 3.21 0.66
N MET A 139 0.35 2.53 0.76
CA MET A 139 0.53 1.46 1.75
C MET A 139 1.17 1.96 3.05
N VAL A 140 2.30 2.68 2.94
CA VAL A 140 3.12 3.05 4.12
C VAL A 140 2.37 3.87 5.16
N PRO A 141 1.51 4.86 4.83
CA PRO A 141 0.77 5.61 5.85
C PRO A 141 -0.07 4.70 6.76
N PHE A 142 -0.80 3.75 6.19
CA PHE A 142 -1.59 2.77 6.95
C PHE A 142 -0.68 1.83 7.76
N PHE A 143 0.44 1.40 7.19
CA PHE A 143 1.37 0.47 7.86
C PHE A 143 2.07 1.09 9.06
N GLN A 144 2.28 2.40 9.06
CA GLN A 144 2.79 3.14 10.22
C GLN A 144 1.84 3.07 11.41
N ASP A 145 0.53 3.00 11.13
CA ASP A 145 -0.53 2.83 12.12
C ASP A 145 -0.86 1.35 12.40
N ASN A 146 -0.08 0.41 11.86
CA ASN A 146 -0.29 -1.05 11.91
C ASN A 146 -1.58 -1.52 11.23
N ASP A 147 -2.21 -0.70 10.39
CA ASP A 147 -3.34 -1.10 9.55
C ASP A 147 -2.84 -1.72 8.23
N TYR A 148 -2.36 -2.96 8.31
CA TYR A 148 -1.81 -3.65 7.14
C TYR A 148 -2.87 -3.97 6.10
N SER A 149 -4.07 -4.37 6.55
CA SER A 149 -5.17 -4.66 5.62
C SER A 149 -5.61 -3.41 4.88
N GLY A 150 -5.82 -2.28 5.58
CA GLY A 150 -6.17 -1.00 4.98
C GLY A 150 -5.16 -0.54 3.92
N GLY A 151 -3.86 -0.63 4.23
CA GLY A 151 -2.82 -0.26 3.28
C GLY A 151 -2.74 -1.17 2.04
N ILE A 152 -2.98 -2.48 2.20
CA ILE A 152 -3.06 -3.40 1.07
C ILE A 152 -4.28 -3.05 0.20
N TRP A 153 -5.45 -2.82 0.81
CA TRP A 153 -6.64 -2.40 0.07
C TRP A 153 -6.44 -1.09 -0.69
N ALA A 154 -5.80 -0.10 -0.07
CA ALA A 154 -5.48 1.17 -0.73
C ALA A 154 -4.63 0.95 -1.98
N ALA A 155 -3.59 0.10 -1.89
CA ALA A 155 -2.79 -0.28 -3.06
C ALA A 155 -3.61 -1.02 -4.12
N LEU A 156 -4.45 -1.98 -3.73
CA LEU A 156 -5.29 -2.74 -4.67
C LEU A 156 -6.27 -1.85 -5.42
N HIS A 157 -6.86 -0.85 -4.76
CA HIS A 157 -7.74 0.14 -5.39
C HIS A 157 -7.05 0.97 -6.47
N LYS A 158 -5.73 1.14 -6.39
CA LYS A 158 -4.93 1.80 -7.44
C LYS A 158 -4.44 0.81 -8.50
N LEU A 159 -3.96 -0.35 -8.08
CA LEU A 159 -3.40 -1.36 -8.98
C LEU A 159 -4.43 -1.97 -9.94
N MET A 160 -5.65 -2.27 -9.46
CA MET A 160 -6.67 -2.91 -10.28
C MET A 160 -7.11 -2.07 -11.47
N PRO A 161 -7.48 -0.77 -11.34
CA PRO A 161 -7.86 0.07 -12.48
C PRO A 161 -6.69 0.28 -13.47
N ILE A 162 -5.47 0.45 -12.96
CA ILE A 162 -4.28 0.60 -13.81
C ILE A 162 -4.02 -0.69 -14.59
N ALA A 163 -4.03 -1.83 -13.91
CA ALA A 163 -3.82 -3.13 -14.55
C ALA A 163 -4.92 -3.48 -15.57
N LYS A 164 -6.13 -2.96 -15.37
CA LYS A 164 -7.26 -3.07 -16.32
C LYS A 164 -7.13 -2.11 -17.51
N GLY A 165 -6.28 -1.08 -17.41
CA GLY A 165 -6.11 -0.04 -18.41
C GLY A 165 -7.16 1.08 -18.33
N GLU A 166 -7.88 1.21 -17.22
CA GLU A 166 -8.85 2.28 -16.97
C GLU A 166 -8.18 3.59 -16.58
N ILE A 167 -7.01 3.51 -15.94
CA ILE A 167 -6.19 4.64 -15.50
C ILE A 167 -4.77 4.40 -16.02
N ASN A 168 -4.15 5.42 -16.60
CA ASN A 168 -2.75 5.38 -17.00
C ASN A 168 -1.85 6.01 -15.93
N GLU A 169 -0.54 5.78 -16.05
CA GLU A 169 0.49 6.33 -15.16
C GLU A 169 0.40 7.86 -15.04
N GLU A 170 0.23 8.55 -16.17
CA GLU A 170 0.15 10.02 -16.21
C GLU A 170 -1.01 10.56 -15.38
N THR A 171 -2.19 9.92 -15.47
CA THR A 171 -3.37 10.32 -14.69
C THR A 171 -3.11 10.17 -13.19
N TYR A 172 -2.53 9.04 -12.75
CA TYR A 172 -2.22 8.82 -11.34
C TYR A 172 -1.12 9.76 -10.81
N MET A 173 -0.10 10.03 -11.63
CA MET A 173 1.00 10.92 -11.24
C MET A 173 0.54 12.37 -11.06
N ASN A 174 -0.48 12.79 -11.79
CA ASN A 174 -1.02 14.17 -11.74
C ASN A 174 -2.04 14.37 -10.61
N GLU A 175 -2.71 13.33 -10.10
CA GLU A 175 -3.68 13.45 -8.99
C GLU A 175 -3.09 14.10 -7.73
N ASP A 176 -1.83 13.83 -7.40
CA ASP A 176 -1.18 14.39 -6.20
C ASP A 176 -0.67 15.82 -6.39
N ASP A 177 -0.38 16.25 -7.63
CA ASP A 177 0.13 17.60 -7.93
C ASP A 177 -0.97 18.66 -7.77
N ASP A 178 -2.23 18.32 -8.04
CA ASP A 178 -3.37 19.25 -7.89
C ASP A 178 -3.62 19.66 -6.44
N VAL A 179 -3.38 18.78 -5.47
CA VAL A 179 -3.52 19.10 -4.04
C VAL A 179 -2.44 20.10 -3.61
N GLY A 180 -1.21 19.93 -4.09
CA GLY A 180 -0.10 20.85 -3.81
C GLY A 180 -0.35 22.26 -4.38
N VAL A 181 -0.82 22.36 -5.60
CA VAL A 181 -1.16 23.63 -6.26
C VAL A 181 -2.33 24.31 -5.55
N GLY A 182 -3.37 23.57 -5.15
CA GLY A 182 -4.49 24.08 -4.39
C GLY A 182 -4.07 24.73 -3.05
N ILE A 183 -3.17 24.09 -2.31
CA ILE A 183 -2.65 24.64 -1.04
C ILE A 183 -1.82 25.89 -1.29
N ILE A 184 -0.97 25.92 -2.30
CA ILE A 184 -0.16 27.10 -2.64
C ILE A 184 -1.05 28.29 -3.03
N VAL A 185 -2.05 28.06 -3.88
CA VAL A 185 -3.01 29.10 -4.29
C VAL A 185 -3.80 29.61 -3.08
N PHE A 186 -4.28 28.71 -2.22
CA PHE A 186 -5.02 29.10 -1.01
C PHE A 186 -4.16 29.92 -0.04
N THR A 187 -2.90 29.53 0.21
CA THR A 187 -1.99 30.26 1.07
C THR A 187 -1.64 31.63 0.49
N LEU A 188 -1.50 31.73 -0.83
CA LEU A 188 -1.23 32.99 -1.54
C LEU A 188 -2.43 33.95 -1.44
N ILE A 189 -3.66 33.46 -1.62
CA ILE A 189 -4.90 34.25 -1.45
C ILE A 189 -5.02 34.72 0.00
N MET A 190 -4.79 33.84 0.99
CA MET A 190 -4.82 34.24 2.41
C MET A 190 -3.77 35.30 2.74
N PHE A 191 -2.56 35.15 2.18
CA PHE A 191 -1.51 36.16 2.34
C PHE A 191 -1.90 37.53 1.75
N ILE A 192 -2.52 37.56 0.56
CA ILE A 192 -3.03 38.79 -0.08
C ILE A 192 -4.13 39.42 0.77
N ILE A 193 -5.05 38.62 1.31
CA ILE A 193 -6.13 39.12 2.19
C ILE A 193 -5.53 39.80 3.45
N ILE A 194 -4.52 39.17 4.07
CA ILE A 194 -3.83 39.74 5.24
C ILE A 194 -3.11 41.03 4.89
N LEU A 195 -2.45 41.12 3.73
CA LEU A 195 -1.81 42.35 3.26
C LEU A 195 -2.85 43.47 3.03
N ILE A 196 -3.97 43.17 2.40
CA ILE A 196 -5.05 44.12 2.17
C ILE A 196 -5.61 44.62 3.53
N ALA A 197 -5.89 43.69 4.46
CA ALA A 197 -6.38 44.04 5.80
C ALA A 197 -5.39 44.95 6.57
N SER A 198 -4.08 44.66 6.48
CA SER A 198 -3.06 45.49 7.13
C SER A 198 -3.00 46.92 6.57
N VAL A 199 -3.13 47.06 5.24
CA VAL A 199 -3.18 48.42 4.58
C VAL A 199 -4.45 49.17 4.94
N TYR A 200 -5.59 48.49 5.07
CA TYR A 200 -6.84 49.15 5.50
C TYR A 200 -6.83 49.52 7.00
N HIS A 201 -6.16 48.74 7.84
CA HIS A 201 -6.03 48.98 9.26
C HIS A 201 -5.18 50.25 9.52
N ASP A 202 -4.13 50.49 8.75
CA ASP A 202 -3.24 51.65 8.91
C ASP A 202 -3.89 52.97 8.47
N LYS A 203 -4.87 52.94 7.55
CA LYS A 203 -5.60 54.14 7.10
C LYS A 203 -6.66 54.63 8.10
N ASN A 204 -7.05 53.84 9.09
CA ASN A 204 -8.09 54.17 10.05
C ASN A 204 -7.53 54.61 11.42
N SER A 205 -6.22 54.77 11.56
CA SER A 205 -5.54 55.20 12.80
C SER A 205 -5.17 56.70 12.79
N GLY A 206 -5.96 57.51 12.17
CA GLY A 206 -5.78 58.97 12.10
C GLY A 206 -6.83 59.73 12.92
N GLY A 207 -6.53 60.02 14.20
CA GLY A 207 -6.94 61.23 14.92
C GLY A 207 -8.38 61.35 15.37
N GLY A 208 -8.63 61.29 16.71
CA GLY A 208 -9.87 61.71 17.33
C GLY A 208 -9.93 61.47 18.83
N LYS A 209 -9.43 62.44 19.62
CA LYS A 209 -9.65 62.49 21.07
C LYS A 209 -11.13 62.74 21.37
N GLY A 210 -11.74 61.92 22.28
CA GLY A 210 -12.95 62.40 23.00
C GLY A 210 -13.95 61.30 23.32
N GLY A 211 -14.00 60.83 24.56
CA GLY A 211 -15.22 60.66 25.36
C GLY A 211 -16.15 59.51 25.12
N GLY A 212 -16.20 58.59 26.11
CA GLY A 212 -17.46 58.07 26.63
C GLY A 212 -18.10 56.88 25.94
N GLY A 213 -17.86 55.70 26.50
CA GLY A 213 -18.88 54.70 26.77
C GLY A 213 -19.67 54.08 25.61
N ARG A 214 -19.39 52.85 25.35
CA ARG A 214 -20.28 51.70 25.15
C ARG A 214 -19.54 50.61 24.38
N ARG A 215 -19.42 49.46 25.02
CA ARG A 215 -18.93 48.20 24.40
C ARG A 215 -19.84 47.86 23.22
N GLY A 216 -19.39 48.18 22.01
CA GLY A 216 -19.89 47.60 20.79
C GLY A 216 -19.00 46.38 20.47
N ARG A 217 -19.55 45.20 20.57
CA ARG A 217 -18.92 43.97 20.06
C ARG A 217 -18.68 44.14 18.58
N ASN A 218 -17.42 44.11 18.19
CA ASN A 218 -17.04 44.20 16.77
C ASN A 218 -17.52 42.93 16.06
N GLY A 219 -18.38 43.05 15.06
CA GLY A 219 -18.98 41.97 14.29
C GLY A 219 -17.98 41.09 13.50
N ILE A 220 -16.68 41.35 13.63
CA ILE A 220 -15.61 40.53 13.07
C ILE A 220 -15.31 39.30 13.98
N ASP A 221 -15.39 39.49 15.31
CA ASP A 221 -15.18 38.39 16.27
C ASP A 221 -16.29 37.32 16.15
N ASP A 222 -17.53 37.78 15.91
CA ASP A 222 -18.69 36.89 15.71
C ASP A 222 -18.60 36.13 14.37
N ILE A 223 -17.97 36.71 13.34
CA ILE A 223 -17.75 36.04 12.04
C ILE A 223 -16.63 35.01 12.12
N ILE A 224 -15.55 35.30 12.85
CA ILE A 224 -14.43 34.36 13.04
C ILE A 224 -14.87 33.19 13.90
N GLU A 225 -15.65 33.42 14.96
CA GLU A 225 -16.18 32.37 15.82
C GLU A 225 -17.17 31.47 15.07
N ALA A 226 -18.05 32.04 14.24
CA ALA A 226 -18.98 31.28 13.39
C ALA A 226 -18.26 30.47 12.31
N ALA A 227 -17.16 30.98 11.73
CA ALA A 227 -16.37 30.27 10.72
C ALA A 227 -15.58 29.12 11.31
N THR A 228 -15.04 29.25 12.53
CA THR A 228 -14.31 28.18 13.21
C THR A 228 -15.23 27.05 13.68
N TRP A 229 -16.42 27.38 14.19
CA TRP A 229 -17.40 26.37 14.57
C TRP A 229 -18.06 25.69 13.37
N GLY A 230 -18.27 26.40 12.27
CA GLY A 230 -18.79 25.83 11.02
C GLY A 230 -17.84 24.81 10.38
N ALA A 231 -16.55 25.09 10.40
CA ALA A 231 -15.53 24.16 9.90
C ALA A 231 -15.38 22.92 10.80
N LEU A 232 -15.50 23.09 12.13
CA LEU A 232 -15.39 21.97 13.08
C LEU A 232 -16.60 21.03 13.03
N LEU A 233 -17.80 21.54 12.73
CA LEU A 233 -19.03 20.75 12.67
C LEU A 233 -19.24 20.06 11.31
N ASN A 234 -18.52 20.47 10.25
CA ASN A 234 -18.66 19.88 8.92
C ASN A 234 -17.64 18.76 8.66
N SER A 235 -16.81 18.40 9.63
CA SER A 235 -15.93 17.21 9.54
C SER A 235 -16.62 15.91 9.98
N GLY A 236 -17.92 15.92 10.22
CA GLY A 236 -18.75 14.76 10.52
C GLY A 236 -19.14 14.02 9.25
N SER A 237 -18.37 13.02 8.92
CA SER A 237 -18.70 11.77 8.23
C SER A 237 -20.07 11.70 7.52
N ARG A 238 -20.04 11.73 6.22
CA ARG A 238 -21.09 11.09 5.42
C ARG A 238 -20.52 9.89 4.68
N HIS A 239 -20.37 8.80 5.42
CA HIS A 239 -20.37 7.48 4.84
C HIS A 239 -21.74 6.86 5.08
N SER A 240 -22.66 7.16 4.19
CA SER A 240 -23.87 6.39 3.99
C SER A 240 -23.81 5.85 2.56
N HIS A 241 -23.31 4.67 2.42
CA HIS A 241 -23.64 3.80 1.31
C HIS A 241 -24.24 2.53 1.88
N GLY A 242 -25.52 2.64 2.17
CA GLY A 242 -26.39 1.50 2.15
C GLY A 242 -26.63 1.14 0.68
N GLY A 243 -26.03 0.04 0.26
CA GLY A 243 -26.30 -0.64 -0.99
C GLY A 243 -26.23 -2.12 -0.70
N GLY A 244 -27.34 -2.67 -0.21
CA GLY A 244 -27.50 -4.10 -0.11
C GLY A 244 -27.55 -4.68 -1.52
N PHE A 245 -26.56 -5.49 -1.85
CA PHE A 245 -26.69 -6.49 -2.89
C PHE A 245 -26.62 -7.85 -2.22
N GLY A 246 -27.77 -8.31 -1.78
CA GLY A 246 -28.01 -9.71 -1.59
C GLY A 246 -28.04 -10.35 -2.98
N SER A 247 -27.08 -11.19 -3.26
CA SER A 247 -27.22 -12.28 -4.21
C SER A 247 -26.26 -13.38 -3.75
N SER A 248 -26.82 -14.29 -2.98
CA SER A 248 -26.26 -15.60 -2.75
C SER A 248 -26.32 -16.39 -4.08
N GLY A 249 -25.26 -16.28 -4.84
CA GLY A 249 -24.96 -17.17 -5.94
C GLY A 249 -23.67 -17.90 -5.60
N SER A 250 -23.79 -19.02 -4.89
CA SER A 250 -22.73 -19.98 -4.72
C SER A 250 -22.39 -20.57 -6.08
N PHE A 251 -21.50 -19.94 -6.81
CA PHE A 251 -20.81 -20.56 -7.92
C PHE A 251 -19.45 -21.02 -7.38
N GLY A 252 -19.40 -22.28 -6.99
CA GLY A 252 -18.17 -22.98 -6.64
C GLY A 252 -17.25 -23.14 -7.87
N GLY A 253 -16.59 -22.07 -8.24
CA GLY A 253 -15.48 -22.04 -9.17
C GLY A 253 -14.37 -21.28 -8.53
N GLY A 254 -13.53 -21.96 -7.73
CA GLY A 254 -12.33 -21.38 -7.16
C GLY A 254 -11.36 -20.88 -8.23
N PHE A 255 -10.42 -20.05 -7.82
CA PHE A 255 -9.33 -19.56 -8.67
C PHE A 255 -8.65 -20.74 -9.40
N GLY A 256 -8.66 -20.71 -10.75
CA GLY A 256 -8.19 -21.80 -11.59
C GLY A 256 -6.68 -22.05 -11.57
N GLY A 257 -5.92 -21.32 -10.72
CA GLY A 257 -4.49 -21.46 -10.52
C GLY A 257 -3.64 -20.49 -11.34
N PHE A 258 -2.36 -20.49 -11.02
CA PHE A 258 -1.36 -19.67 -11.69
C PHE A 258 -0.97 -20.26 -13.04
N GLY A 259 -0.87 -19.42 -14.05
CA GLY A 259 -0.70 -19.78 -15.45
C GLY A 259 0.75 -19.83 -15.95
N GLY A 260 1.76 -19.69 -15.07
CA GLY A 260 3.18 -19.79 -15.45
C GLY A 260 3.77 -18.50 -16.02
N GLY A 261 3.32 -17.34 -15.56
CA GLY A 261 3.90 -16.03 -15.89
C GLY A 261 5.35 -15.91 -15.44
N SER A 262 6.11 -15.02 -16.08
CA SER A 262 7.51 -14.73 -15.79
C SER A 262 7.69 -13.32 -15.25
N PHE A 263 8.63 -13.18 -14.32
CA PHE A 263 9.04 -11.93 -13.69
C PHE A 263 10.49 -11.61 -14.06
N GLY A 264 10.79 -10.36 -14.38
CA GLY A 264 12.08 -9.97 -14.95
C GLY A 264 12.85 -8.88 -14.22
N GLY A 265 12.37 -8.48 -13.05
CA GLY A 265 13.05 -7.45 -12.28
C GLY A 265 12.27 -6.15 -12.14
N GLY A 266 11.12 -6.02 -12.80
CA GLY A 266 10.24 -4.85 -12.66
C GLY A 266 9.55 -4.79 -11.31
N GLY A 267 9.23 -3.56 -10.87
CA GLY A 267 8.50 -3.29 -9.65
C GLY A 267 9.11 -2.21 -8.77
N GLY A 268 8.44 -1.91 -7.68
CA GLY A 268 8.87 -0.88 -6.77
C GLY A 268 8.35 -1.09 -5.36
N GLY A 269 8.98 -0.45 -4.38
CA GLY A 269 8.57 -0.64 -3.01
C GLY A 269 9.05 0.43 -2.05
N ALA A 270 8.66 0.25 -0.79
CA ALA A 270 9.00 1.14 0.31
C ALA A 270 9.43 0.34 1.55
N SER A 271 9.99 1.05 2.53
CA SER A 271 10.29 0.53 3.86
C SER A 271 9.90 1.59 4.89
N TRP A 272 9.50 1.17 6.10
CA TRP A 272 9.05 2.06 7.19
C TRP A 272 9.49 1.58 8.56
#